data_c9a6ee6eb553dfdb3dd3bb533455215b
#
_entry.id   c9a6ee6eb553dfdb3dd3bb533455215b
#
_cell.length_a   1.000
_cell.length_b   1.000
_cell.length_c   1.000
_cell.angle_alpha   90.00
_cell.angle_beta   90.00
_cell.angle_gamma   90.00
#
_symmetry.space_group_name_H-M   'P 1'
#
loop_
_entity.id
_entity.type
_entity.pdbx_description
1 polymer ?
#
loop_
_entity_poly.entity_id
_entity_poly.type
_entity_poly.pdbx_seq_one_letter_code
_entity_poly.pdbx_strand_id
1 'polypeptide(L)'
;KVKTLPAAKEVRLSDTEMVVQGNTAFALELYAKLAGEGKGQGQPGNLFFSPYSISSALAMTYGGARGQTAKQMGKVLHYALQPKKLHPVLGQLQRQLNEKGKAGDFQLAVANALWRQQGYVLLPDYVQMTEKFYQAPLEELDFVQAAEEARLRINGWVEEKTQEKIKDLIQPGVLDAATRLVLTNAIYFKGDWRSQFKKEVTEKAPFYVTKEEQSEAEMMFQKGEFTYAEADGIQILELPYKGEQLSMLVLLPGKRDGLKDLENKLTVQNLQKWQKKAKQQEVEVYLPKFKMTSEFSLGKVLAEMGMGDAFSEQADFSGMNGNKELFLSAVVHKAFVEVNEEGTEAAAATGV
;
A
#
# COMPACT_ATOMS: atom_id res chain seq x y z
N LYS A 1 40.99 10.79 34.53
CA LYS A 1 40.62 9.60 33.69
C LYS A 1 39.18 9.79 33.27
N VAL A 2 38.97 10.23 32.02
CA VAL A 2 37.64 10.31 31.41
C VAL A 2 37.21 8.89 31.04
N LYS A 3 36.17 8.39 31.68
CA LYS A 3 35.53 7.13 31.28
C LYS A 3 34.82 7.37 29.95
N THR A 4 35.36 6.87 28.87
CA THR A 4 34.65 6.71 27.58
C THR A 4 33.50 5.77 27.80
N LEU A 5 32.28 6.27 27.59
CA LEU A 5 31.08 5.42 27.50
C LEU A 5 31.25 4.43 26.33
N PRO A 6 30.87 3.15 26.48
CA PRO A 6 30.91 2.21 25.38
C PRO A 6 29.97 2.67 24.26
N ALA A 7 30.48 2.66 23.05
CA ALA A 7 29.67 2.93 21.85
C ALA A 7 28.40 2.07 21.86
N ALA A 8 27.26 2.67 21.66
CA ALA A 8 26.00 1.95 21.54
C ALA A 8 26.16 0.87 20.46
N LYS A 9 25.91 -0.40 20.78
CA LYS A 9 25.87 -1.47 19.79
C LYS A 9 24.79 -1.11 18.77
N GLU A 10 25.20 -0.88 17.53
CA GLU A 10 24.24 -0.80 16.41
C GLU A 10 23.42 -2.10 16.38
N VAL A 11 22.14 -1.98 16.67
CA VAL A 11 21.20 -3.09 16.52
C VAL A 11 21.01 -3.31 15.02
N ARG A 12 21.57 -4.40 14.48
CA ARG A 12 21.36 -4.79 13.09
C ARG A 12 19.91 -5.27 12.93
N LEU A 13 19.18 -4.65 12.02
CA LEU A 13 17.84 -5.07 11.63
C LEU A 13 17.87 -6.44 10.94
N SER A 14 16.84 -7.24 11.16
CA SER A 14 16.59 -8.44 10.36
C SER A 14 16.23 -8.09 8.92
N ASP A 15 16.38 -9.01 7.98
CA ASP A 15 16.01 -8.82 6.58
C ASP A 15 14.51 -8.42 6.45
N THR A 16 13.63 -8.98 7.28
CA THR A 16 12.20 -8.62 7.32
C THR A 16 11.98 -7.19 7.82
N GLU A 17 12.65 -6.78 8.89
CA GLU A 17 12.56 -5.40 9.40
C GLU A 17 13.06 -4.38 8.36
N MET A 18 14.12 -4.71 7.62
CA MET A 18 14.62 -3.86 6.53
C MET A 18 13.58 -3.68 5.43
N VAL A 19 12.89 -4.75 5.02
CA VAL A 19 11.81 -4.69 4.00
C VAL A 19 10.62 -3.88 4.51
N VAL A 20 10.19 -4.10 5.76
CA VAL A 20 9.09 -3.35 6.38
C VAL A 20 9.41 -1.86 6.48
N GLN A 21 10.62 -1.51 6.93
CA GLN A 21 11.05 -0.10 6.99
C GLN A 21 11.14 0.53 5.60
N GLY A 22 11.64 -0.20 4.61
CA GLY A 22 11.66 0.25 3.22
C GLY A 22 10.26 0.53 2.68
N ASN A 23 9.32 -0.39 2.90
CA ASN A 23 7.92 -0.17 2.49
C ASN A 23 7.27 1.01 3.23
N THR A 24 7.60 1.23 4.51
CA THR A 24 7.13 2.39 5.26
C THR A 24 7.71 3.69 4.70
N ALA A 25 9.00 3.71 4.37
CA ALA A 25 9.63 4.87 3.74
C ALA A 25 9.00 5.21 2.38
N PHE A 26 8.82 4.21 1.52
CA PHE A 26 8.10 4.34 0.25
C PHE A 26 6.68 4.88 0.46
N ALA A 27 5.94 4.36 1.44
CA ALA A 27 4.59 4.80 1.76
C ALA A 27 4.52 6.29 2.11
N LEU A 28 5.44 6.76 2.95
CA LEU A 28 5.48 8.16 3.40
C LEU A 28 5.94 9.11 2.27
N GLU A 29 6.90 8.70 1.45
CA GLU A 29 7.34 9.50 0.29
C GLU A 29 6.25 9.58 -0.78
N LEU A 30 5.59 8.46 -1.09
CA LEU A 30 4.46 8.45 -2.02
C LEU A 30 3.29 9.29 -1.50
N TYR A 31 2.97 9.19 -0.20
CA TYR A 31 1.97 10.03 0.45
C TYR A 31 2.30 11.52 0.28
N ALA A 32 3.53 11.93 0.59
CA ALA A 32 3.96 13.33 0.48
C ALA A 32 3.85 13.85 -0.96
N LYS A 33 4.16 13.02 -1.97
CA LYS A 33 3.99 13.37 -3.38
C LYS A 33 2.52 13.53 -3.75
N LEU A 34 1.67 12.56 -3.43
CA LEU A 34 0.24 12.61 -3.75
C LEU A 34 -0.49 13.76 -3.02
N ALA A 35 -0.14 14.02 -1.76
CA ALA A 35 -0.68 15.15 -0.99
C ALA A 35 -0.24 16.51 -1.54
N GLY A 36 1.00 16.61 -2.05
CA GLY A 36 1.55 17.83 -2.65
C GLY A 36 0.93 18.17 -4.01
N GLU A 37 0.56 17.18 -4.81
CA GLU A 37 -0.11 17.37 -6.11
C GLU A 37 -1.60 17.67 -5.98
N GLY A 38 -2.14 17.58 -4.76
CA GLY A 38 -3.46 18.08 -4.40
C GLY A 38 -4.64 17.36 -5.01
N LYS A 39 -4.50 16.11 -5.52
CA LYS A 39 -5.70 15.41 -6.03
C LYS A 39 -5.41 13.96 -6.45
N GLY A 40 -5.87 13.01 -5.65
CA GLY A 40 -6.34 11.74 -6.19
C GLY A 40 -7.64 12.00 -6.97
N GLN A 41 -7.83 11.35 -8.13
CA GLN A 41 -9.11 11.41 -8.82
C GLN A 41 -10.17 10.72 -7.95
N GLY A 42 -11.15 11.44 -7.45
CA GLY A 42 -12.25 10.84 -6.69
C GLY A 42 -12.94 11.77 -5.71
N GLN A 43 -12.22 12.39 -4.81
CA GLN A 43 -12.75 13.46 -3.96
C GLN A 43 -11.64 14.44 -3.58
N PRO A 44 -11.85 15.77 -3.70
CA PRO A 44 -10.84 16.74 -3.32
C PRO A 44 -10.47 16.59 -1.84
N GLY A 45 -9.20 16.34 -1.55
CA GLY A 45 -8.64 16.40 -0.21
C GLY A 45 -8.40 15.07 0.49
N ASN A 46 -9.11 13.99 0.18
CA ASN A 46 -8.90 12.68 0.83
C ASN A 46 -7.99 11.77 0.01
N LEU A 47 -7.05 11.10 0.68
CA LEU A 47 -6.15 10.13 0.07
C LEU A 47 -6.28 8.77 0.77
N PHE A 48 -6.49 7.73 0.00
CA PHE A 48 -6.41 6.35 0.49
C PHE A 48 -5.74 5.46 -0.55
N PHE A 49 -4.69 4.78 -0.18
CA PHE A 49 -3.97 3.85 -1.03
C PHE A 49 -3.29 2.76 -0.19
N SER A 50 -2.93 1.65 -0.83
CA SER A 50 -2.19 0.55 -0.21
C SER A 50 -0.73 0.55 -0.68
N PRO A 51 0.21 1.08 0.12
CA PRO A 51 1.64 1.05 -0.24
C PRO A 51 2.17 -0.36 -0.43
N TYR A 52 1.68 -1.31 0.36
CA TYR A 52 2.08 -2.71 0.25
C TYR A 52 1.64 -3.34 -1.06
N SER A 53 0.41 -3.06 -1.53
CA SER A 53 -0.09 -3.51 -2.83
C SER A 53 0.78 -2.98 -3.97
N ILE A 54 1.03 -1.67 -3.98
CA ILE A 54 1.85 -1.01 -5.00
C ILE A 54 3.28 -1.58 -4.98
N SER A 55 3.91 -1.66 -3.81
CA SER A 55 5.27 -2.19 -3.65
C SER A 55 5.37 -3.66 -4.09
N SER A 56 4.36 -4.49 -3.79
CA SER A 56 4.34 -5.91 -4.17
C SER A 56 4.24 -6.08 -5.70
N ALA A 57 3.36 -5.32 -6.37
CA ALA A 57 3.25 -5.34 -7.83
C ALA A 57 4.58 -4.91 -8.48
N LEU A 58 5.14 -3.78 -8.01
CA LEU A 58 6.41 -3.27 -8.52
C LEU A 58 7.61 -4.16 -8.15
N ALA A 59 7.53 -4.95 -7.09
CA ALA A 59 8.57 -5.93 -6.75
C ALA A 59 8.61 -7.10 -7.74
N MET A 60 7.47 -7.56 -8.24
CA MET A 60 7.44 -8.55 -9.33
C MET A 60 8.11 -7.99 -10.58
N THR A 61 7.79 -6.75 -10.95
CA THR A 61 8.41 -6.03 -12.07
C THR A 61 9.93 -5.84 -11.86
N TYR A 62 10.34 -5.46 -10.64
CA TYR A 62 11.74 -5.30 -10.24
C TYR A 62 12.57 -6.58 -10.43
N GLY A 63 11.95 -7.75 -10.24
CA GLY A 63 12.61 -9.04 -10.47
C GLY A 63 13.16 -9.20 -11.90
N GLY A 64 12.51 -8.57 -12.87
CA GLY A 64 12.95 -8.52 -14.26
C GLY A 64 13.85 -7.34 -14.62
N ALA A 65 13.93 -6.32 -13.76
CA ALA A 65 14.71 -5.11 -14.02
C ALA A 65 16.22 -5.38 -13.97
N ARG A 66 16.99 -4.66 -14.79
CA ARG A 66 18.46 -4.73 -14.85
C ARG A 66 19.05 -3.33 -14.90
N GLY A 67 20.37 -3.25 -14.75
CA GLY A 67 21.13 -2.02 -14.97
C GLY A 67 20.63 -0.81 -14.19
N GLN A 68 20.42 0.31 -14.89
CA GLN A 68 19.98 1.57 -14.30
C GLN A 68 18.51 1.51 -13.87
N THR A 69 17.65 0.84 -14.62
CA THR A 69 16.24 0.63 -14.27
C THR A 69 16.11 -0.04 -12.90
N ALA A 70 16.86 -1.12 -12.65
CA ALA A 70 16.86 -1.78 -11.34
C ALA A 70 17.36 -0.86 -10.22
N LYS A 71 18.40 -0.04 -10.48
CA LYS A 71 18.91 0.90 -9.48
C LYS A 71 17.89 1.96 -9.12
N GLN A 72 17.22 2.55 -10.10
CA GLN A 72 16.19 3.56 -9.89
C GLN A 72 14.99 2.98 -9.14
N MET A 73 14.45 1.83 -9.58
CA MET A 73 13.35 1.15 -8.91
C MET A 73 13.72 0.79 -7.47
N GLY A 74 14.88 0.18 -7.24
CA GLY A 74 15.34 -0.19 -5.91
C GLY A 74 15.48 1.00 -4.97
N LYS A 75 15.90 2.16 -5.48
CA LYS A 75 16.01 3.41 -4.71
C LYS A 75 14.62 3.95 -4.34
N VAL A 76 13.72 4.08 -5.30
CA VAL A 76 12.37 4.63 -5.09
C VAL A 76 11.54 3.75 -4.17
N LEU A 77 11.64 2.43 -4.31
CA LEU A 77 10.92 1.44 -3.51
C LEU A 77 11.63 1.11 -2.18
N HIS A 78 12.76 1.78 -1.89
CA HIS A 78 13.56 1.57 -0.69
C HIS A 78 13.97 0.10 -0.45
N TYR A 79 14.30 -0.63 -1.53
CA TYR A 79 14.76 -2.01 -1.43
C TYR A 79 16.22 -2.06 -0.98
N ALA A 80 16.42 -2.23 0.32
CA ALA A 80 17.76 -2.31 0.93
C ALA A 80 18.44 -3.67 0.71
N LEU A 81 17.69 -4.70 0.35
CA LEU A 81 18.20 -6.05 0.12
C LEU A 81 18.50 -6.30 -1.36
N GLN A 82 19.53 -7.10 -1.62
CA GLN A 82 19.77 -7.63 -2.96
C GLN A 82 18.59 -8.51 -3.43
N PRO A 83 18.28 -8.58 -4.74
CA PRO A 83 17.12 -9.34 -5.25
C PRO A 83 17.04 -10.78 -4.76
N LYS A 84 18.17 -11.49 -4.67
CA LYS A 84 18.23 -12.87 -4.17
C LYS A 84 17.73 -13.05 -2.73
N LYS A 85 17.75 -11.99 -1.91
CA LYS A 85 17.22 -11.98 -0.55
C LYS A 85 15.85 -11.28 -0.48
N LEU A 86 15.64 -10.23 -1.27
CA LEU A 86 14.42 -9.42 -1.25
C LEU A 86 13.18 -10.26 -1.57
N HIS A 87 13.17 -10.96 -2.72
CA HIS A 87 12.00 -11.71 -3.16
C HIS A 87 11.60 -12.84 -2.17
N PRO A 88 12.54 -13.66 -1.64
CA PRO A 88 12.22 -14.61 -0.58
C PRO A 88 11.57 -13.98 0.66
N VAL A 89 12.07 -12.83 1.12
CA VAL A 89 11.55 -12.12 2.30
C VAL A 89 10.14 -11.57 2.03
N LEU A 90 9.92 -10.92 0.88
CA LEU A 90 8.58 -10.46 0.47
C LEU A 90 7.59 -11.63 0.37
N GLY A 91 8.01 -12.74 -0.23
CA GLY A 91 7.17 -13.94 -0.31
C GLY A 91 6.85 -14.56 1.05
N GLN A 92 7.80 -14.55 1.98
CA GLN A 92 7.55 -14.97 3.36
C GLN A 92 6.55 -14.05 4.06
N LEU A 93 6.71 -12.73 3.93
CA LEU A 93 5.78 -11.75 4.49
C LEU A 93 4.37 -11.94 3.95
N GLN A 94 4.22 -12.09 2.64
CA GLN A 94 2.91 -12.35 2.02
C GLN A 94 2.26 -13.63 2.55
N ARG A 95 2.99 -14.73 2.65
CA ARG A 95 2.47 -15.98 3.22
C ARG A 95 2.02 -15.79 4.66
N GLN A 96 2.83 -15.13 5.49
CA GLN A 96 2.47 -14.84 6.88
C GLN A 96 1.20 -13.99 7.00
N LEU A 97 1.03 -12.97 6.15
CA LEU A 97 -0.19 -12.16 6.10
C LEU A 97 -1.40 -13.01 5.73
N ASN A 98 -1.29 -13.83 4.67
CA ASN A 98 -2.37 -14.71 4.23
C ASN A 98 -2.73 -15.79 5.27
N GLU A 99 -1.74 -16.36 5.96
CA GLU A 99 -1.97 -17.36 7.03
C GLU A 99 -2.69 -16.72 8.23
N LYS A 100 -2.27 -15.54 8.65
CA LYS A 100 -2.93 -14.78 9.71
C LYS A 100 -4.37 -14.42 9.35
N GLY A 101 -4.63 -14.00 8.11
CA GLY A 101 -5.97 -13.71 7.63
C GLY A 101 -6.92 -14.92 7.62
N LYS A 102 -6.40 -16.14 7.66
CA LYS A 102 -7.20 -17.38 7.77
C LYS A 102 -7.53 -17.78 9.21
N ALA A 103 -6.87 -17.20 10.19
CA ALA A 103 -7.06 -17.56 11.61
C ALA A 103 -8.44 -17.15 12.18
N GLY A 104 -9.21 -16.32 11.48
CA GLY A 104 -10.63 -16.07 11.75
C GLY A 104 -10.92 -14.81 12.58
N ASP A 105 -9.90 -14.13 13.10
CA ASP A 105 -10.09 -12.87 13.84
C ASP A 105 -10.25 -11.66 12.91
N PHE A 106 -9.70 -11.76 11.71
CA PHE A 106 -9.86 -10.82 10.62
C PHE A 106 -9.70 -11.56 9.28
N GLN A 107 -10.09 -10.93 8.19
CA GLN A 107 -9.85 -11.43 6.84
C GLN A 107 -8.74 -10.59 6.19
N LEU A 108 -7.69 -11.24 5.73
CA LEU A 108 -6.63 -10.60 4.95
C LEU A 108 -6.20 -11.55 3.86
N ALA A 109 -6.36 -11.14 2.63
CA ALA A 109 -5.96 -11.91 1.47
C ALA A 109 -5.14 -11.03 0.52
N VAL A 110 -3.94 -11.49 0.19
CA VAL A 110 -3.07 -10.89 -0.82
C VAL A 110 -2.96 -11.86 -1.97
N ALA A 111 -3.36 -11.44 -3.15
CA ALA A 111 -3.31 -12.24 -4.37
C ALA A 111 -2.53 -11.51 -5.46
N ASN A 112 -1.75 -12.26 -6.24
CA ASN A 112 -1.02 -11.74 -7.39
C ASN A 112 -1.34 -12.57 -8.62
N ALA A 113 -1.27 -11.97 -9.80
CA ALA A 113 -1.33 -12.68 -11.06
C ALA A 113 -0.41 -12.03 -12.10
N LEU A 114 0.05 -12.85 -13.02
CA LEU A 114 0.87 -12.49 -14.16
C LEU A 114 0.11 -12.86 -15.44
N TRP A 115 -0.21 -11.87 -16.25
CA TRP A 115 -0.98 -12.02 -17.47
C TRP A 115 -0.06 -11.73 -18.65
N ARG A 116 0.18 -12.75 -19.49
CA ARG A 116 1.11 -12.68 -20.60
C ARG A 116 0.37 -12.68 -21.93
N GLN A 117 0.84 -11.88 -22.88
CA GLN A 117 0.39 -12.02 -24.28
C GLN A 117 0.60 -13.45 -24.75
N GLN A 118 -0.40 -14.00 -25.40
CA GLN A 118 -0.36 -15.35 -25.98
C GLN A 118 0.88 -15.51 -26.88
N GLY A 119 1.65 -16.57 -26.65
CA GLY A 119 2.88 -16.85 -27.36
C GLY A 119 4.09 -15.96 -27.05
N TYR A 120 3.97 -14.96 -26.14
CA TYR A 120 5.12 -14.16 -25.71
C TYR A 120 6.01 -14.94 -24.74
N VAL A 121 7.30 -15.02 -25.04
CA VAL A 121 8.24 -15.83 -24.26
C VAL A 121 8.82 -15.06 -23.09
N LEU A 122 8.63 -15.58 -21.89
CA LEU A 122 9.29 -15.11 -20.67
C LEU A 122 10.37 -16.11 -20.25
N LEU A 123 11.43 -15.60 -19.61
CA LEU A 123 12.50 -16.44 -19.09
C LEU A 123 11.98 -17.34 -17.96
N PRO A 124 12.33 -18.64 -17.96
CA PRO A 124 11.89 -19.57 -16.92
C PRO A 124 12.20 -19.11 -15.49
N ASP A 125 13.39 -18.52 -15.27
CA ASP A 125 13.81 -18.02 -13.97
C ASP A 125 12.91 -16.90 -13.46
N TYR A 126 12.39 -16.03 -14.36
CA TYR A 126 11.48 -14.96 -14.00
C TYR A 126 10.11 -15.53 -13.60
N VAL A 127 9.55 -16.43 -14.40
CA VAL A 127 8.29 -17.09 -14.11
C VAL A 127 8.38 -17.86 -12.78
N GLN A 128 9.45 -18.65 -12.60
CA GLN A 128 9.66 -19.39 -11.34
C GLN A 128 9.76 -18.45 -10.14
N MET A 129 10.39 -17.29 -10.28
CA MET A 129 10.51 -16.30 -9.20
C MET A 129 9.13 -15.74 -8.81
N THR A 130 8.30 -15.37 -9.78
CA THR A 130 6.95 -14.83 -9.52
C THR A 130 6.01 -15.88 -8.91
N GLU A 131 6.03 -17.09 -9.40
CA GLU A 131 5.24 -18.20 -8.84
C GLU A 131 5.68 -18.55 -7.41
N LYS A 132 6.99 -18.73 -7.20
CA LYS A 132 7.54 -19.21 -5.93
C LYS A 132 7.38 -18.21 -4.80
N PHE A 133 7.64 -16.92 -5.06
CA PHE A 133 7.69 -15.93 -4.00
C PHE A 133 6.41 -15.10 -3.89
N TYR A 134 5.72 -14.86 -5.00
CA TYR A 134 4.50 -14.04 -5.00
C TYR A 134 3.23 -14.83 -5.19
N GLN A 135 3.35 -16.15 -5.41
CA GLN A 135 2.21 -17.03 -5.69
C GLN A 135 1.36 -16.48 -6.87
N ALA A 136 2.04 -15.88 -7.84
CA ALA A 136 1.42 -15.29 -9.01
C ALA A 136 1.35 -16.32 -10.14
N PRO A 137 0.19 -16.93 -10.42
CA PRO A 137 0.04 -17.80 -11.57
C PRO A 137 0.25 -17.01 -12.85
N LEU A 138 0.85 -17.65 -13.84
CA LEU A 138 0.96 -17.12 -15.19
C LEU A 138 -0.28 -17.53 -15.99
N GLU A 139 -1.04 -16.54 -16.45
CA GLU A 139 -2.17 -16.73 -17.37
C GLU A 139 -1.84 -16.10 -18.73
N GLU A 140 -2.33 -16.72 -19.81
CA GLU A 140 -2.19 -16.21 -21.18
C GLU A 140 -3.46 -15.52 -21.64
N LEU A 141 -3.31 -14.33 -22.23
CA LEU A 141 -4.39 -13.53 -22.79
C LEU A 141 -3.96 -13.01 -24.17
N ASP A 142 -4.91 -12.74 -25.04
CA ASP A 142 -4.65 -12.14 -26.36
C ASP A 142 -4.88 -10.62 -26.30
N PHE A 143 -3.84 -9.86 -25.96
CA PHE A 143 -3.91 -8.40 -25.98
C PHE A 143 -3.88 -7.84 -27.42
N VAL A 144 -3.33 -8.58 -28.36
CA VAL A 144 -3.17 -8.11 -29.75
C VAL A 144 -4.49 -8.07 -30.48
N GLN A 145 -5.34 -9.10 -30.34
CA GLN A 145 -6.60 -9.23 -31.08
C GLN A 145 -7.84 -9.03 -30.21
N ALA A 146 -7.73 -9.23 -28.89
CA ALA A 146 -8.83 -9.23 -27.94
C ALA A 146 -8.51 -8.43 -26.66
N ALA A 147 -7.92 -7.22 -26.80
CA ALA A 147 -7.48 -6.40 -25.65
C ALA A 147 -8.62 -6.08 -24.70
N GLU A 148 -9.84 -5.85 -25.19
CA GLU A 148 -11.00 -5.54 -24.35
C GLU A 148 -11.46 -6.79 -23.55
N GLU A 149 -11.47 -7.96 -24.15
CA GLU A 149 -11.78 -9.22 -23.46
C GLU A 149 -10.71 -9.53 -22.40
N ALA A 150 -9.43 -9.31 -22.71
CA ALA A 150 -8.33 -9.43 -21.76
C ALA A 150 -8.51 -8.48 -20.57
N ARG A 151 -8.86 -7.20 -20.83
CA ARG A 151 -9.16 -6.21 -19.79
C ARG A 151 -10.29 -6.69 -18.87
N LEU A 152 -11.39 -7.13 -19.43
CA LEU A 152 -12.53 -7.62 -18.66
C LEU A 152 -12.17 -8.88 -17.84
N ARG A 153 -11.35 -9.78 -18.36
CA ARG A 153 -10.87 -10.95 -17.64
C ARG A 153 -10.02 -10.56 -16.42
N ILE A 154 -9.10 -9.61 -16.60
CA ILE A 154 -8.26 -9.09 -15.51
C ILE A 154 -9.12 -8.40 -14.46
N ASN A 155 -10.03 -7.50 -14.86
CA ASN A 155 -10.92 -6.79 -13.95
C ASN A 155 -11.80 -7.78 -13.16
N GLY A 156 -12.37 -8.79 -13.81
CA GLY A 156 -13.17 -9.82 -13.13
C GLY A 156 -12.36 -10.61 -12.09
N TRP A 157 -11.08 -10.90 -12.36
CA TRP A 157 -10.19 -11.51 -11.38
C TRP A 157 -9.96 -10.58 -10.17
N VAL A 158 -9.73 -9.28 -10.41
CA VAL A 158 -9.57 -8.30 -9.33
C VAL A 158 -10.84 -8.18 -8.49
N GLU A 159 -12.01 -8.12 -9.13
CA GLU A 159 -13.31 -8.07 -8.43
C GLU A 159 -13.49 -9.29 -7.52
N GLU A 160 -13.23 -10.49 -8.03
CA GLU A 160 -13.27 -11.72 -7.24
C GLU A 160 -12.33 -11.65 -6.01
N LYS A 161 -11.07 -11.26 -6.22
CA LYS A 161 -10.06 -11.22 -5.15
C LYS A 161 -10.30 -10.12 -4.12
N THR A 162 -11.06 -9.10 -4.46
CA THR A 162 -11.40 -7.98 -3.56
C THR A 162 -12.85 -7.99 -3.09
N GLN A 163 -13.55 -9.14 -3.16
CA GLN A 163 -14.94 -9.28 -2.73
C GLN A 163 -15.85 -8.21 -3.37
N GLU A 164 -15.69 -7.98 -4.67
CA GLU A 164 -16.42 -6.98 -5.47
C GLU A 164 -16.25 -5.51 -5.01
N LYS A 165 -15.28 -5.22 -4.15
CA LYS A 165 -15.02 -3.85 -3.68
C LYS A 165 -14.25 -3.01 -4.69
N ILE A 166 -13.40 -3.65 -5.51
CA ILE A 166 -12.66 -2.98 -6.57
C ILE A 166 -13.18 -3.45 -7.93
N LYS A 167 -13.89 -2.58 -8.61
CA LYS A 167 -14.41 -2.79 -9.96
C LYS A 167 -13.64 -1.94 -10.95
N ASP A 168 -13.52 -2.42 -12.18
CA ASP A 168 -12.90 -1.67 -13.28
C ASP A 168 -11.53 -1.07 -12.91
N LEU A 169 -10.60 -1.92 -12.41
CA LEU A 169 -9.23 -1.48 -12.10
C LEU A 169 -8.55 -0.92 -13.35
N ILE A 170 -8.65 -1.65 -14.46
CA ILE A 170 -8.08 -1.26 -15.75
C ILE A 170 -9.20 -0.62 -16.57
N GLN A 171 -9.05 0.66 -16.87
CA GLN A 171 -10.01 1.43 -17.66
C GLN A 171 -9.93 1.06 -19.15
N PRO A 172 -11.01 1.25 -19.92
CA PRO A 172 -10.98 1.06 -21.37
C PRO A 172 -9.85 1.86 -22.04
N GLY A 173 -9.13 1.22 -22.95
CA GLY A 173 -8.04 1.84 -23.71
C GLY A 173 -6.67 1.84 -23.00
N VAL A 174 -6.56 1.34 -21.78
CA VAL A 174 -5.26 1.17 -21.08
C VAL A 174 -4.47 0.00 -21.65
N LEU A 175 -5.16 -1.08 -22.04
CA LEU A 175 -4.56 -2.22 -22.73
C LEU A 175 -4.77 -2.08 -24.24
N ASP A 176 -3.75 -2.41 -25.01
CA ASP A 176 -3.76 -2.34 -26.46
C ASP A 176 -2.93 -3.46 -27.10
N ALA A 177 -2.85 -3.45 -28.44
CA ALA A 177 -2.08 -4.44 -29.21
C ALA A 177 -0.55 -4.40 -28.92
N ALA A 178 -0.02 -3.36 -28.28
CA ALA A 178 1.39 -3.28 -27.87
C ALA A 178 1.61 -3.92 -26.48
N THR A 179 0.57 -4.17 -25.69
CA THR A 179 0.66 -4.79 -24.37
C THR A 179 1.26 -6.21 -24.50
N ARG A 180 2.24 -6.53 -23.66
CA ARG A 180 2.92 -7.85 -23.64
C ARG A 180 2.78 -8.54 -22.28
N LEU A 181 2.68 -7.78 -21.22
CA LEU A 181 2.64 -8.29 -19.86
C LEU A 181 1.86 -7.34 -18.97
N VAL A 182 0.99 -7.90 -18.14
CA VAL A 182 0.31 -7.17 -17.06
C VAL A 182 0.56 -7.91 -15.76
N LEU A 183 0.92 -7.18 -14.72
CA LEU A 183 1.06 -7.72 -13.37
C LEU A 183 0.00 -7.10 -12.48
N THR A 184 -0.73 -7.93 -11.76
CA THR A 184 -1.74 -7.47 -10.81
C THR A 184 -1.45 -7.93 -9.41
N ASN A 185 -1.72 -7.06 -8.45
CA ASN A 185 -1.82 -7.39 -7.05
C ASN A 185 -3.19 -6.94 -6.53
N ALA A 186 -3.85 -7.79 -5.78
CA ALA A 186 -5.11 -7.49 -5.12
C ALA A 186 -4.97 -7.76 -3.62
N ILE A 187 -5.42 -6.83 -2.79
CA ILE A 187 -5.49 -6.97 -1.34
C ILE A 187 -6.93 -6.74 -0.89
N TYR A 188 -7.41 -7.64 -0.06
CA TYR A 188 -8.66 -7.48 0.67
C TYR A 188 -8.37 -7.60 2.17
N PHE A 189 -8.91 -6.69 2.96
CA PHE A 189 -8.85 -6.70 4.40
C PHE A 189 -10.23 -6.41 4.99
N LYS A 190 -10.63 -7.19 5.99
CA LYS A 190 -11.78 -6.91 6.84
C LYS A 190 -11.42 -7.28 8.27
N GLY A 191 -11.53 -6.32 9.18
CA GLY A 191 -11.23 -6.53 10.59
C GLY A 191 -12.24 -5.82 11.47
N ASP A 192 -12.82 -6.55 12.42
CA ASP A 192 -13.65 -5.99 13.46
C ASP A 192 -12.75 -5.33 14.51
N TRP A 193 -13.20 -4.20 15.09
CA TRP A 193 -12.52 -3.61 16.23
C TRP A 193 -12.47 -4.59 17.39
N ARG A 194 -11.38 -4.64 18.15
CA ARG A 194 -11.33 -5.37 19.42
C ARG A 194 -12.41 -4.86 20.39
N SER A 195 -12.59 -3.54 20.45
CA SER A 195 -13.68 -2.84 21.13
C SER A 195 -14.48 -2.10 20.08
N GLN A 196 -15.69 -2.60 19.79
CA GLN A 196 -16.59 -2.00 18.80
C GLN A 196 -17.22 -0.72 19.36
N PHE A 197 -17.48 0.22 18.49
CA PHE A 197 -18.30 1.38 18.81
C PHE A 197 -19.77 0.98 18.90
N LYS A 198 -20.54 1.68 19.73
CA LYS A 198 -21.99 1.47 19.85
C LYS A 198 -22.72 2.36 18.85
N LYS A 199 -23.57 1.76 18.02
CA LYS A 199 -24.33 2.50 16.98
C LYS A 199 -25.25 3.56 17.60
N GLU A 200 -25.79 3.28 18.79
CA GLU A 200 -26.74 4.14 19.48
C GLU A 200 -26.13 5.45 20.00
N VAL A 201 -24.80 5.53 20.07
CA VAL A 201 -24.09 6.74 20.51
C VAL A 201 -23.30 7.40 19.36
N THR A 202 -23.47 6.92 18.13
CA THR A 202 -22.96 7.62 16.95
C THR A 202 -23.87 8.80 16.66
N GLU A 203 -23.29 10.00 16.66
CA GLU A 203 -24.02 11.24 16.48
C GLU A 203 -23.40 12.11 15.39
N LYS A 204 -24.20 12.96 14.78
CA LYS A 204 -23.71 13.98 13.85
C LYS A 204 -22.92 15.04 14.61
N ALA A 205 -21.70 15.28 14.21
CA ALA A 205 -20.82 16.26 14.82
C ALA A 205 -19.98 17.00 13.76
N PRO A 206 -19.51 18.22 14.07
CA PRO A 206 -18.65 18.97 13.17
C PRO A 206 -17.30 18.28 12.96
N PHE A 207 -16.91 18.11 11.69
CA PHE A 207 -15.56 17.74 11.27
C PHE A 207 -14.89 18.95 10.60
N TYR A 208 -13.76 19.39 11.15
CA TYR A 208 -13.08 20.59 10.67
C TYR A 208 -12.12 20.22 9.54
N VAL A 209 -12.46 20.64 8.32
CA VAL A 209 -11.63 20.45 7.12
C VAL A 209 -10.46 21.44 7.13
N THR A 210 -10.76 22.69 7.49
CA THR A 210 -9.77 23.75 7.78
C THR A 210 -10.15 24.44 9.07
N LYS A 211 -9.48 25.53 9.40
CA LYS A 211 -9.81 26.35 10.58
C LYS A 211 -11.19 26.99 10.47
N GLU A 212 -11.57 27.39 9.25
CA GLU A 212 -12.80 28.13 8.93
C GLU A 212 -13.89 27.22 8.36
N GLU A 213 -13.50 26.12 7.70
CA GLU A 213 -14.41 25.21 7.00
C GLU A 213 -14.66 23.95 7.84
N GLN A 214 -15.92 23.63 8.00
CA GLN A 214 -16.37 22.40 8.66
C GLN A 214 -17.42 21.67 7.81
N SER A 215 -17.46 20.36 7.94
CA SER A 215 -18.51 19.48 7.43
C SER A 215 -19.15 18.73 8.58
N GLU A 216 -20.35 18.20 8.38
CA GLU A 216 -21.02 17.31 9.32
C GLU A 216 -20.56 15.88 9.05
N ALA A 217 -20.17 15.14 10.08
CA ALA A 217 -19.80 13.73 10.01
C ALA A 217 -20.54 12.91 11.06
N GLU A 218 -20.89 11.66 10.74
CA GLU A 218 -21.34 10.69 11.74
C GLU A 218 -20.14 10.29 12.61
N MET A 219 -20.11 10.80 13.83
CA MET A 219 -19.02 10.63 14.77
C MET A 219 -19.32 9.49 15.74
N MET A 220 -18.57 8.41 15.61
CA MET A 220 -18.60 7.27 16.53
C MET A 220 -17.90 7.64 17.83
N PHE A 221 -18.40 7.17 18.95
CA PHE A 221 -17.82 7.41 20.28
C PHE A 221 -17.61 6.11 21.05
N GLN A 222 -16.47 6.02 21.72
CA GLN A 222 -16.25 5.06 22.79
C GLN A 222 -15.24 5.57 23.81
N LYS A 223 -15.34 5.05 25.03
CA LYS A 223 -14.37 5.28 26.10
C LYS A 223 -13.78 3.96 26.55
N GLY A 224 -12.47 3.89 26.66
CA GLY A 224 -11.77 2.64 27.04
C GLY A 224 -10.26 2.80 27.15
N GLU A 225 -9.60 1.69 27.42
CA GLU A 225 -8.15 1.59 27.51
C GLU A 225 -7.54 1.39 26.12
N PHE A 226 -6.73 2.36 25.68
CA PHE A 226 -6.06 2.35 24.38
C PHE A 226 -4.58 2.71 24.50
N THR A 227 -3.79 2.26 23.56
CA THR A 227 -2.41 2.72 23.37
C THR A 227 -2.43 4.13 22.79
N TYR A 228 -2.05 5.12 23.60
CA TYR A 228 -2.16 6.53 23.25
C TYR A 228 -0.94 7.32 23.71
N ALA A 229 -0.61 8.38 22.97
CA ALA A 229 0.36 9.40 23.37
C ALA A 229 0.02 10.76 22.79
N GLU A 230 0.57 11.80 23.42
CA GLU A 230 0.71 13.14 22.83
C GLU A 230 2.19 13.43 22.64
N ALA A 231 2.60 13.79 21.45
CA ALA A 231 3.97 14.12 21.12
C ALA A 231 4.05 15.08 19.94
N ASP A 232 4.95 16.05 20.04
CA ASP A 232 5.28 17.00 18.97
C ASP A 232 4.05 17.79 18.43
N GLY A 233 2.98 17.94 19.28
CA GLY A 233 1.70 18.57 18.93
C GLY A 233 0.75 17.67 18.15
N ILE A 234 0.92 16.36 18.27
CA ILE A 234 0.14 15.33 17.59
C ILE A 234 -0.40 14.35 18.64
N GLN A 235 -1.64 13.93 18.49
CA GLN A 235 -2.25 12.82 19.21
C GLN A 235 -2.02 11.55 18.40
N ILE A 236 -1.57 10.50 19.06
CA ILE A 236 -1.27 9.17 18.49
C ILE A 236 -2.15 8.16 19.19
N LEU A 237 -3.04 7.52 18.44
CA LEU A 237 -3.96 6.51 18.96
C LEU A 237 -3.81 5.23 18.17
N GLU A 238 -3.73 4.10 18.86
CA GLU A 238 -3.76 2.78 18.26
C GLU A 238 -5.09 2.08 18.58
N LEU A 239 -5.85 1.74 17.55
CA LEU A 239 -7.10 0.99 17.62
C LEU A 239 -6.85 -0.44 17.14
N PRO A 240 -6.75 -1.42 18.05
CA PRO A 240 -6.51 -2.80 17.68
C PRO A 240 -7.75 -3.45 17.08
N TYR A 241 -7.54 -4.28 16.07
CA TYR A 241 -8.55 -5.19 15.56
C TYR A 241 -8.61 -6.44 16.44
N LYS A 242 -9.71 -7.20 16.32
CA LYS A 242 -9.88 -8.48 16.98
C LYS A 242 -8.68 -9.40 16.68
N GLY A 243 -8.26 -10.20 17.66
CA GLY A 243 -7.02 -11.00 17.56
C GLY A 243 -5.73 -10.22 17.81
N GLU A 244 -5.77 -8.90 17.91
CA GLU A 244 -4.67 -8.00 18.31
C GLU A 244 -3.36 -8.13 17.49
N GLN A 245 -3.45 -8.70 16.28
CA GLN A 245 -2.30 -8.85 15.39
C GLN A 245 -2.16 -7.69 14.39
N LEU A 246 -3.24 -6.92 14.22
CA LEU A 246 -3.29 -5.72 13.39
C LEU A 246 -3.99 -4.61 14.17
N SER A 247 -3.65 -3.38 13.83
CA SER A 247 -4.26 -2.19 14.42
C SER A 247 -4.33 -1.06 13.39
N MET A 248 -5.28 -0.15 13.59
CA MET A 248 -5.28 1.15 12.92
C MET A 248 -4.51 2.14 13.79
N LEU A 249 -3.51 2.81 13.21
CA LEU A 249 -2.81 3.91 13.86
C LEU A 249 -3.39 5.23 13.36
N VAL A 250 -3.95 6.01 14.27
CA VAL A 250 -4.51 7.34 13.99
C VAL A 250 -3.51 8.40 14.46
N LEU A 251 -3.18 9.33 13.58
CA LEU A 251 -2.36 10.50 13.88
C LEU A 251 -3.22 11.74 13.69
N LEU A 252 -3.53 12.44 14.77
CA LEU A 252 -4.38 13.62 14.76
C LEU A 252 -3.59 14.86 15.17
N PRO A 253 -3.53 15.92 14.33
CA PRO A 253 -2.94 17.20 14.75
C PRO A 253 -3.68 17.78 15.94
N GLY A 254 -2.95 18.30 16.93
CA GLY A 254 -3.55 19.01 18.09
C GLY A 254 -4.20 20.35 17.74
N LYS A 255 -3.93 20.87 16.53
CA LYS A 255 -4.56 22.07 15.97
C LYS A 255 -5.46 21.71 14.83
N ARG A 256 -6.62 22.40 14.68
CA ARG A 256 -7.58 22.16 13.59
C ARG A 256 -7.01 22.36 12.19
N ASP A 257 -6.04 23.26 12.04
CA ASP A 257 -5.31 23.57 10.80
C ASP A 257 -3.90 22.93 10.76
N GLY A 258 -3.65 21.94 11.60
CA GLY A 258 -2.33 21.35 11.82
C GLY A 258 -1.94 20.22 10.88
N LEU A 259 -2.79 19.83 9.90
CA LEU A 259 -2.52 18.70 9.02
C LEU A 259 -1.20 18.87 8.25
N LYS A 260 -0.96 20.06 7.69
CA LYS A 260 0.29 20.33 6.95
C LYS A 260 1.53 20.23 7.82
N ASP A 261 1.43 20.66 9.08
CA ASP A 261 2.53 20.53 10.05
C ASP A 261 2.80 19.07 10.42
N LEU A 262 1.75 18.25 10.54
CA LEU A 262 1.88 16.82 10.74
C LEU A 262 2.56 16.15 9.52
N GLU A 263 2.07 16.43 8.30
CA GLU A 263 2.62 15.90 7.06
C GLU A 263 4.12 16.19 6.90
N ASN A 264 4.55 17.43 7.22
CA ASN A 264 5.95 17.83 7.16
C ASN A 264 6.84 17.09 8.20
N LYS A 265 6.25 16.60 9.29
CA LYS A 265 6.93 15.82 10.33
C LYS A 265 6.86 14.31 10.10
N LEU A 266 6.06 13.86 9.13
CA LEU A 266 5.77 12.43 8.92
C LEU A 266 6.96 11.74 8.25
N THR A 267 7.85 11.18 9.07
CA THR A 267 9.02 10.40 8.68
C THR A 267 9.03 9.06 9.40
N VAL A 268 9.76 8.08 8.88
CA VAL A 268 9.91 6.76 9.52
C VAL A 268 10.40 6.91 10.97
N GLN A 269 11.39 7.79 11.19
CA GLN A 269 11.99 8.04 12.52
C GLN A 269 10.97 8.65 13.49
N ASN A 270 10.22 9.64 13.04
CA ASN A 270 9.21 10.28 13.89
C ASN A 270 8.05 9.32 14.19
N LEU A 271 7.58 8.56 13.19
CA LEU A 271 6.55 7.55 13.39
C LEU A 271 6.95 6.52 14.45
N GLN A 272 8.17 5.97 14.35
CA GLN A 272 8.72 5.05 15.35
C GLN A 272 8.88 5.69 16.73
N LYS A 273 9.34 6.95 16.78
CA LYS A 273 9.46 7.72 18.02
C LYS A 273 8.10 7.90 18.69
N TRP A 274 7.08 8.26 17.94
CA TRP A 274 5.72 8.46 18.45
C TRP A 274 5.09 7.17 18.97
N GLN A 275 5.19 6.07 18.20
CA GLN A 275 4.72 4.77 18.63
C GLN A 275 5.38 4.29 19.94
N LYS A 276 6.70 4.52 20.12
CA LYS A 276 7.41 4.16 21.34
C LYS A 276 6.98 4.96 22.57
N LYS A 277 6.42 6.15 22.40
CA LYS A 277 5.89 6.98 23.49
C LYS A 277 4.49 6.57 23.93
N ALA A 278 3.73 5.91 23.05
CA ALA A 278 2.36 5.53 23.32
C ALA A 278 2.30 4.43 24.40
N LYS A 279 1.36 4.58 25.33
CA LYS A 279 1.14 3.69 26.48
C LYS A 279 -0.35 3.48 26.67
N GLN A 280 -0.71 2.38 27.32
CA GLN A 280 -2.11 2.09 27.72
C GLN A 280 -2.59 3.16 28.71
N GLN A 281 -3.72 3.76 28.37
CA GLN A 281 -4.43 4.71 29.25
C GLN A 281 -5.89 4.83 28.83
N GLU A 282 -6.73 5.35 29.72
CA GLU A 282 -8.13 5.63 29.41
C GLU A 282 -8.24 6.81 28.44
N VAL A 283 -8.93 6.58 27.31
CA VAL A 283 -9.11 7.57 26.23
C VAL A 283 -10.57 7.61 25.80
N GLU A 284 -11.08 8.82 25.60
CA GLU A 284 -12.34 9.07 24.91
C GLU A 284 -12.05 9.26 23.41
N VAL A 285 -12.53 8.32 22.60
CA VAL A 285 -12.27 8.25 21.16
C VAL A 285 -13.49 8.74 20.40
N TYR A 286 -13.29 9.77 19.58
CA TYR A 286 -14.25 10.25 18.60
C TYR A 286 -13.66 10.01 17.20
N LEU A 287 -14.27 9.10 16.43
CA LEU A 287 -13.80 8.72 15.11
C LEU A 287 -14.95 8.85 14.10
N PRO A 288 -14.79 9.61 13.01
CA PRO A 288 -15.85 9.70 12.01
C PRO A 288 -15.99 8.37 11.25
N LYS A 289 -17.24 8.02 10.93
CA LYS A 289 -17.52 7.01 9.91
C LYS A 289 -17.16 7.58 8.56
N PHE A 290 -16.55 6.77 7.70
CA PHE A 290 -16.29 7.18 6.33
C PHE A 290 -16.22 5.97 5.40
N LYS A 291 -16.50 6.25 4.14
CA LYS A 291 -16.39 5.30 3.03
C LYS A 291 -15.88 6.05 1.83
N MET A 292 -14.85 5.51 1.20
CA MET A 292 -14.28 6.13 0.01
C MET A 292 -13.63 5.11 -0.92
N THR A 293 -13.56 5.47 -2.18
CA THR A 293 -12.76 4.81 -3.21
C THR A 293 -11.83 5.84 -3.82
N SER A 294 -10.56 5.49 -3.96
CA SER A 294 -9.55 6.33 -4.61
C SER A 294 -8.95 5.57 -5.79
N GLU A 295 -8.62 6.29 -6.84
CA GLU A 295 -7.99 5.76 -8.06
C GLU A 295 -6.81 6.65 -8.44
N PHE A 296 -5.68 6.04 -8.81
CA PHE A 296 -4.44 6.74 -9.13
C PHE A 296 -3.81 6.15 -10.39
N SER A 297 -3.34 7.04 -11.27
CA SER A 297 -2.36 6.70 -12.30
C SER A 297 -0.97 7.10 -11.76
N LEU A 298 -0.18 6.12 -11.34
CA LEU A 298 1.04 6.34 -10.58
C LEU A 298 2.29 6.52 -11.46
N GLY A 299 2.21 6.26 -12.77
CA GLY A 299 3.38 6.27 -13.65
C GLY A 299 4.18 7.56 -13.58
N LYS A 300 3.51 8.72 -13.71
CA LYS A 300 4.14 10.04 -13.62
C LYS A 300 4.75 10.29 -12.24
N VAL A 301 4.02 10.00 -11.18
CA VAL A 301 4.48 10.20 -9.79
C VAL A 301 5.73 9.37 -9.50
N LEU A 302 5.72 8.09 -9.88
CA LEU A 302 6.86 7.19 -9.68
C LEU A 302 8.08 7.61 -10.52
N ALA A 303 7.86 8.09 -11.75
CA ALA A 303 8.92 8.64 -12.58
C ALA A 303 9.56 9.88 -11.92
N GLU A 304 8.74 10.81 -11.40
CA GLU A 304 9.20 12.00 -10.67
C GLU A 304 9.88 11.67 -9.34
N MET A 305 9.52 10.57 -8.69
CA MET A 305 10.23 10.05 -7.52
C MET A 305 11.62 9.50 -7.87
N GLY A 306 11.90 9.25 -9.15
CA GLY A 306 13.23 8.90 -9.63
C GLY A 306 13.36 7.57 -10.38
N MET A 307 12.25 6.92 -10.80
CA MET A 307 12.31 5.71 -11.61
C MET A 307 11.86 5.94 -13.08
N GLY A 308 12.27 7.06 -13.66
CA GLY A 308 11.86 7.48 -15.02
C GLY A 308 12.25 6.52 -16.12
N ASP A 309 13.41 5.87 -16.03
CA ASP A 309 13.86 4.91 -17.04
C ASP A 309 12.85 3.76 -17.20
N ALA A 310 12.22 3.30 -16.12
CA ALA A 310 11.25 2.21 -16.16
C ALA A 310 10.04 2.50 -17.08
N PHE A 311 9.72 3.78 -17.31
CA PHE A 311 8.58 4.25 -18.10
C PHE A 311 8.99 4.75 -19.50
N SER A 312 10.18 4.44 -19.98
CA SER A 312 10.71 4.93 -21.24
C SER A 312 11.37 3.81 -22.04
N GLU A 313 11.73 4.10 -23.29
CA GLU A 313 12.51 3.19 -24.15
C GLU A 313 13.90 2.85 -23.59
N GLN A 314 14.36 3.56 -22.55
CA GLN A 314 15.61 3.28 -21.84
C GLN A 314 15.48 2.17 -20.80
N ALA A 315 14.25 1.66 -20.60
CA ALA A 315 14.00 0.59 -19.65
C ALA A 315 14.81 -0.68 -19.98
N ASP A 316 15.31 -1.29 -18.94
CA ASP A 316 15.98 -2.59 -19.02
C ASP A 316 15.26 -3.62 -18.16
N PHE A 317 14.27 -4.27 -18.76
CA PHE A 317 13.57 -5.41 -18.19
C PHE A 317 14.03 -6.74 -18.83
N SER A 318 15.25 -6.79 -19.31
CA SER A 318 15.82 -7.99 -19.97
C SER A 318 15.84 -9.23 -19.07
N GLY A 319 15.67 -9.07 -17.78
CA GLY A 319 15.48 -10.19 -16.87
C GLY A 319 14.11 -10.87 -16.97
N MET A 320 13.14 -10.30 -17.72
CA MET A 320 11.84 -10.92 -17.97
C MET A 320 11.86 -11.82 -19.22
N ASN A 321 12.45 -11.35 -20.34
CA ASN A 321 12.37 -11.99 -21.66
C ASN A 321 13.70 -12.13 -22.39
N GLY A 322 14.80 -11.63 -21.81
CA GLY A 322 16.13 -11.61 -22.44
C GLY A 322 16.42 -10.38 -23.31
N ASN A 323 15.43 -9.51 -23.58
CA ASN A 323 15.51 -8.35 -24.45
C ASN A 323 15.19 -7.05 -23.71
N LYS A 324 15.56 -5.88 -24.29
CA LYS A 324 15.29 -4.55 -23.73
C LYS A 324 14.12 -3.86 -24.44
N GLU A 325 13.08 -4.57 -24.74
CA GLU A 325 11.94 -4.04 -25.49
C GLU A 325 10.73 -3.71 -24.62
N LEU A 326 10.77 -4.13 -23.33
CA LEU A 326 9.70 -3.89 -22.38
C LEU A 326 9.94 -2.60 -21.59
N PHE A 327 8.88 -1.85 -21.38
CA PHE A 327 8.82 -0.73 -20.44
C PHE A 327 7.46 -0.71 -19.78
N LEU A 328 7.32 0.01 -18.66
CA LEU A 328 6.05 0.21 -17.99
C LEU A 328 5.22 1.26 -18.75
N SER A 329 4.09 0.87 -19.31
CA SER A 329 3.16 1.79 -19.96
C SER A 329 2.22 2.46 -18.97
N ALA A 330 1.81 1.75 -17.92
CA ALA A 330 0.94 2.24 -16.88
C ALA A 330 1.20 1.55 -15.54
N VAL A 331 0.99 2.27 -14.46
CA VAL A 331 0.82 1.72 -13.10
C VAL A 331 -0.46 2.32 -12.55
N VAL A 332 -1.50 1.51 -12.46
CA VAL A 332 -2.80 1.92 -11.94
C VAL A 332 -3.02 1.33 -10.56
N HIS A 333 -3.56 2.13 -9.66
CA HIS A 333 -3.89 1.69 -8.30
C HIS A 333 -5.29 2.16 -7.93
N LYS A 334 -6.11 1.25 -7.44
CA LYS A 334 -7.45 1.56 -6.94
C LYS A 334 -7.62 0.97 -5.56
N ALA A 335 -8.17 1.76 -4.65
CA ALA A 335 -8.32 1.39 -3.26
C ALA A 335 -9.70 1.80 -2.73
N PHE A 336 -10.30 0.95 -1.94
CA PHE A 336 -11.57 1.14 -1.25
C PHE A 336 -11.35 1.00 0.25
N VAL A 337 -12.00 1.84 1.04
CA VAL A 337 -12.04 1.72 2.50
C VAL A 337 -13.41 2.13 3.03
N GLU A 338 -13.89 1.38 4.01
CA GLU A 338 -15.06 1.71 4.81
C GLU A 338 -14.74 1.50 6.28
N VAL A 339 -14.95 2.54 7.09
CA VAL A 339 -14.75 2.54 8.54
C VAL A 339 -16.08 2.83 9.19
N ASN A 340 -16.50 1.91 10.07
CA ASN A 340 -17.77 1.98 10.78
C ASN A 340 -17.63 1.46 12.22
N GLU A 341 -18.74 1.37 12.95
CA GLU A 341 -18.78 0.95 14.36
C GLU A 341 -18.27 -0.48 14.59
N GLU A 342 -18.42 -1.35 13.61
CA GLU A 342 -18.02 -2.76 13.71
C GLU A 342 -16.53 -2.93 13.48
N GLY A 343 -15.97 -2.17 12.52
CA GLY A 343 -14.59 -2.34 12.11
C GLY A 343 -14.19 -1.53 10.87
N THR A 344 -13.23 -2.10 10.16
CA THR A 344 -12.76 -1.58 8.87
C THR A 344 -12.86 -2.66 7.82
N GLU A 345 -13.39 -2.31 6.66
CA GLU A 345 -13.28 -3.10 5.44
C GLU A 345 -12.49 -2.32 4.41
N ALA A 346 -11.42 -2.89 3.89
CA ALA A 346 -10.56 -2.25 2.91
C ALA A 346 -10.18 -3.23 1.79
N ALA A 347 -10.12 -2.73 0.58
CA ALA A 347 -9.62 -3.46 -0.57
C ALA A 347 -8.75 -2.54 -1.42
N ALA A 348 -7.72 -3.08 -2.05
CA ALA A 348 -6.88 -2.37 -2.98
C ALA A 348 -6.41 -3.29 -4.10
N ALA A 349 -6.28 -2.74 -5.29
CA ALA A 349 -5.71 -3.44 -6.42
C ALA A 349 -4.72 -2.55 -7.17
N THR A 350 -3.67 -3.15 -7.69
CA THR A 350 -2.65 -2.49 -8.52
C THR A 350 -2.47 -3.29 -9.79
N GLY A 351 -2.53 -2.62 -10.94
CA GLY A 351 -2.17 -3.17 -12.24
C GLY A 351 -0.91 -2.44 -12.76
N VAL A 352 0.05 -3.20 -13.24
CA VAL A 352 1.34 -2.74 -13.79
C VAL A 352 1.58 -3.37 -15.14
#